data_130c63c4a4ee448c41efb44358817028
#
_entry.id   130c63c4a4ee448c41efb44358817028
#
_cell.length_a   1.000
_cell.length_b   1.000
_cell.length_c   1.000
_cell.angle_alpha   90.00
_cell.angle_beta   90.00
_cell.angle_gamma   90.00
#
_symmetry.space_group_name_H-M   'P 1'
#
loop_
_entity.id
_entity.type
_entity.pdbx_description
1 polymer ?
#
loop_
_entity_poly.entity_id
_entity_poly.type
_entity_poly.pdbx_seq_one_letter_code
_entity_poly.pdbx_strand_id
1 'polypeptide(L)'
;MIVLGVDPGLRHTGYAVLRDGRPVETGVLVPPGALSLEVVIRFVTEQLRGIVHQWKPEYAAVEQVAWFGRQRRVTMPLSHIAGAIAGFLLGRGISTCLLLPTMKGERRIKIPRVGRSWSEHEKDAFRLATIAHEYAEGLAAGAGSSLRKLSAVERRFIIAPTPARGKR
;
A
#
# COMPACT_ATOMS: atom_id res chain seq x y z
N MET A 1 -14.40 7.77 -2.85
CA MET A 1 -13.16 7.07 -3.28
C MET A 1 -12.67 6.16 -2.17
N ILE A 2 -12.39 4.89 -2.49
CA ILE A 2 -11.84 3.92 -1.54
C ILE A 2 -10.39 3.62 -1.91
N VAL A 3 -9.50 3.67 -0.90
CA VAL A 3 -8.06 3.47 -1.06
C VAL A 3 -7.58 2.41 -0.09
N LEU A 4 -6.70 1.52 -0.55
CA LEU A 4 -6.05 0.48 0.23
C LEU A 4 -4.56 0.80 0.41
N GLY A 5 -4.07 0.80 1.64
CA GLY A 5 -2.63 0.81 1.97
C GLY A 5 -2.19 -0.55 2.47
N VAL A 6 -1.03 -1.01 2.04
CA VAL A 6 -0.46 -2.30 2.48
C VAL A 6 1.01 -2.11 2.84
N ASP A 7 1.37 -2.53 4.05
CA ASP A 7 2.74 -2.61 4.58
C ASP A 7 3.19 -4.09 4.59
N PRO A 8 3.92 -4.56 3.56
CA PRO A 8 4.28 -5.97 3.43
C PRO A 8 5.27 -6.43 4.49
N GLY A 9 5.03 -7.59 5.07
CA GLY A 9 5.95 -8.21 6.02
C GLY A 9 5.97 -9.73 5.93
N LEU A 10 7.09 -10.35 6.34
CA LEU A 10 7.23 -11.81 6.37
C LEU A 10 6.35 -12.48 7.42
N ARG A 11 6.12 -11.80 8.53
CA ARG A 11 5.34 -12.31 9.66
C ARG A 11 4.06 -11.50 9.89
N HIS A 12 4.08 -10.23 9.56
CA HIS A 12 2.99 -9.32 9.80
C HIS A 12 2.86 -8.40 8.58
N THR A 13 1.77 -8.49 7.86
CA THR A 13 1.44 -7.56 6.78
C THR A 13 0.33 -6.64 7.27
N GLY A 14 0.63 -5.36 7.41
CA GLY A 14 -0.36 -4.36 7.78
C GLY A 14 -1.25 -3.98 6.60
N TYR A 15 -2.52 -3.69 6.86
CA TYR A 15 -3.39 -3.09 5.86
C TYR A 15 -4.28 -2.00 6.48
N ALA A 16 -4.66 -1.04 5.65
CA ALA A 16 -5.62 0.00 6.01
C ALA A 16 -6.49 0.36 4.80
N VAL A 17 -7.79 0.41 5.01
CA VAL A 17 -8.77 0.85 4.02
C VAL A 17 -9.29 2.22 4.43
N LEU A 18 -9.20 3.18 3.51
CA LEU A 18 -9.76 4.51 3.68
C LEU A 18 -10.95 4.71 2.75
N ARG A 19 -12.00 5.37 3.25
CA ARG A 19 -13.10 5.91 2.47
C ARG A 19 -13.06 7.42 2.60
N ASP A 20 -12.85 8.12 1.49
CA ASP A 20 -12.77 9.59 1.45
C ASP A 20 -11.80 10.15 2.51
N GLY A 21 -10.59 9.55 2.58
CA GLY A 21 -9.52 9.91 3.48
C GLY A 21 -9.70 9.49 4.96
N ARG A 22 -10.82 8.84 5.31
CA ARG A 22 -11.09 8.37 6.68
C ARG A 22 -10.89 6.85 6.78
N PRO A 23 -10.22 6.35 7.82
CA PRO A 23 -10.05 4.91 8.00
C PRO A 23 -11.41 4.25 8.30
N VAL A 24 -11.72 3.20 7.55
CA VAL A 24 -12.93 2.37 7.74
C VAL A 24 -12.59 0.97 8.20
N GLU A 25 -11.39 0.46 7.88
CA GLU A 25 -10.87 -0.80 8.37
C GLU A 25 -9.35 -0.76 8.43
N THR A 26 -8.77 -1.35 9.48
CA THR A 26 -7.33 -1.60 9.58
C THR A 26 -7.08 -2.94 10.25
N GLY A 27 -5.97 -3.58 9.92
CA GLY A 27 -5.60 -4.83 10.53
C GLY A 27 -4.20 -5.29 10.17
N VAL A 28 -3.86 -6.44 10.72
CA VAL A 28 -2.60 -7.14 10.46
C VAL A 28 -2.92 -8.57 10.02
N LEU A 29 -2.38 -8.96 8.88
CA LEU A 29 -2.42 -10.33 8.37
C LEU A 29 -1.23 -11.08 8.93
N VAL A 30 -1.50 -12.16 9.67
CA VAL A 30 -0.47 -12.98 10.35
C VAL A 30 -0.52 -14.39 9.78
N PRO A 31 0.45 -14.78 8.93
CA PRO A 31 0.52 -16.16 8.44
C PRO A 31 0.73 -17.14 9.60
N PRO A 32 0.10 -18.32 9.60
CA PRO A 32 0.28 -19.30 10.66
C PRO A 32 1.67 -19.95 10.59
N GLY A 33 2.47 -19.83 11.65
CA GLY A 33 3.75 -20.53 11.82
C GLY A 33 4.93 -20.00 10.99
N ALA A 34 6.02 -20.77 10.96
CA ALA A 34 7.21 -20.51 10.13
C ALA A 34 6.97 -21.11 8.74
N LEU A 35 6.71 -20.28 7.75
CA LEU A 35 6.29 -20.70 6.42
C LEU A 35 7.34 -20.36 5.36
N SER A 36 7.33 -21.13 4.25
CA SER A 36 8.07 -20.75 3.06
C SER A 36 7.51 -19.46 2.45
N LEU A 37 8.32 -18.80 1.64
CA LEU A 37 7.95 -17.52 1.02
C LEU A 37 6.66 -17.64 0.18
N GLU A 38 6.52 -18.76 -0.57
CA GLU A 38 5.35 -19.01 -1.40
C GLU A 38 4.06 -19.10 -0.57
N VAL A 39 4.15 -19.74 0.60
CA VAL A 39 3.01 -19.89 1.49
C VAL A 39 2.61 -18.55 2.09
N VAL A 40 3.59 -17.72 2.47
CA VAL A 40 3.33 -16.33 2.92
C VAL A 40 2.67 -15.51 1.83
N ILE A 41 3.21 -15.53 0.60
CA ILE A 41 2.63 -14.80 -0.54
C ILE A 41 1.20 -15.25 -0.80
N ARG A 42 0.97 -16.58 -0.87
CA ARG A 42 -0.38 -17.13 -1.09
C ARG A 42 -1.35 -16.71 0.03
N PHE A 43 -0.95 -16.83 1.28
CA PHE A 43 -1.76 -16.43 2.42
C PHE A 43 -2.15 -14.94 2.33
N VAL A 44 -1.17 -14.05 2.17
CA VAL A 44 -1.40 -12.60 2.13
C VAL A 44 -2.30 -12.22 0.96
N THR A 45 -2.05 -12.74 -0.24
CA THR A 45 -2.88 -12.43 -1.42
C THR A 45 -4.31 -12.97 -1.28
N GLU A 46 -4.50 -14.12 -0.62
CA GLU A 46 -5.82 -14.68 -0.36
C GLU A 46 -6.62 -13.83 0.65
N GLN A 47 -5.98 -13.38 1.73
CA GLN A 47 -6.60 -12.48 2.70
C GLN A 47 -6.95 -11.13 2.05
N LEU A 48 -6.04 -10.56 1.27
CA LEU A 48 -6.30 -9.33 0.52
C LEU A 48 -7.42 -9.49 -0.51
N ARG A 49 -7.66 -10.69 -1.04
CA ARG A 49 -8.80 -10.96 -1.92
C ARG A 49 -10.12 -10.67 -1.23
N GLY A 50 -10.28 -11.10 0.03
CA GLY A 50 -11.47 -10.81 0.84
C GLY A 50 -11.67 -9.30 1.03
N ILE A 51 -10.60 -8.60 1.42
CA ILE A 51 -10.61 -7.15 1.66
C ILE A 51 -10.97 -6.40 0.37
N VAL A 52 -10.35 -6.76 -0.76
CA VAL A 52 -10.63 -6.16 -2.07
C VAL A 52 -12.06 -6.44 -2.51
N HIS A 53 -12.57 -7.64 -2.29
CA HIS A 53 -13.95 -7.98 -2.62
C HIS A 53 -14.96 -7.16 -1.80
N GLN A 54 -14.71 -7.01 -0.51
CA GLN A 54 -15.57 -6.27 0.43
C GLN A 54 -15.59 -4.77 0.14
N TRP A 55 -14.40 -4.17 -0.04
CA TRP A 55 -14.26 -2.72 -0.09
C TRP A 55 -14.17 -2.15 -1.51
N LYS A 56 -13.78 -2.95 -2.50
CA LYS A 56 -13.62 -2.57 -3.91
C LYS A 56 -12.78 -1.29 -4.07
N PRO A 57 -11.53 -1.26 -3.57
CA PRO A 57 -10.69 -0.08 -3.66
C PRO A 57 -10.41 0.29 -5.12
N GLU A 58 -10.39 1.57 -5.39
CA GLU A 58 -10.06 2.14 -6.70
C GLU A 58 -8.55 2.34 -6.83
N TYR A 59 -7.91 2.66 -5.71
CA TYR A 59 -6.49 2.93 -5.62
C TYR A 59 -5.85 2.12 -4.49
N ALA A 60 -4.56 1.80 -4.66
CA ALA A 60 -3.79 1.17 -3.61
C ALA A 60 -2.36 1.71 -3.56
N ALA A 61 -1.77 1.69 -2.35
CA ALA A 61 -0.34 1.86 -2.15
C ALA A 61 0.24 0.66 -1.44
N VAL A 62 1.36 0.16 -1.94
CA VAL A 62 2.13 -0.92 -1.32
C VAL A 62 3.52 -0.40 -1.01
N GLU A 63 4.02 -0.66 0.21
CA GLU A 63 5.39 -0.28 0.53
C GLU A 63 6.38 -1.09 -0.31
N GLN A 64 7.30 -0.38 -0.93
CA GLN A 64 8.44 -0.97 -1.61
C GLN A 64 9.62 -1.06 -0.65
N VAL A 65 10.30 -2.18 -0.65
CA VAL A 65 11.50 -2.36 0.16
C VAL A 65 12.66 -1.56 -0.44
N ALA A 66 13.28 -0.70 0.37
CA ALA A 66 14.46 0.05 -0.04
C ALA A 66 15.69 -0.88 -0.12
N TRP A 67 16.43 -0.79 -1.23
CA TRP A 67 17.64 -1.60 -1.48
C TRP A 67 18.89 -1.08 -0.78
N PHE A 68 18.75 -0.33 0.31
CA PHE A 68 19.89 0.28 1.00
C PHE A 68 20.33 -0.57 2.18
N GLY A 69 21.51 -1.23 2.05
CA GLY A 69 22.23 -1.79 3.18
C GLY A 69 22.54 -3.28 3.15
N ARG A 70 23.21 -3.72 4.23
CA ARG A 70 23.80 -5.06 4.40
C ARG A 70 22.79 -6.21 4.63
N GLN A 71 21.49 -5.96 4.68
CA GLN A 71 20.46 -6.95 5.06
C GLN A 71 19.78 -7.63 3.86
N ARG A 72 20.53 -8.06 2.85
CA ARG A 72 19.99 -8.74 1.64
C ARG A 72 19.07 -9.93 1.96
N ARG A 73 19.34 -10.67 3.04
CA ARG A 73 18.57 -11.87 3.43
C ARG A 73 17.10 -11.57 3.76
N VAL A 74 16.81 -10.38 4.29
CA VAL A 74 15.44 -9.97 4.64
C VAL A 74 14.81 -9.15 3.50
N THR A 75 15.62 -8.35 2.82
CA THR A 75 15.17 -7.42 1.78
C THR A 75 14.60 -8.14 0.55
N MET A 76 15.24 -9.23 0.08
CA MET A 76 14.77 -9.98 -1.08
C MET A 76 13.37 -10.61 -0.87
N PRO A 77 13.13 -11.39 0.19
CA PRO A 77 11.81 -11.96 0.43
C PRO A 77 10.71 -10.90 0.56
N LEU A 78 11.00 -9.77 1.23
CA LEU A 78 10.04 -8.66 1.34
C LEU A 78 9.72 -8.04 -0.01
N SER A 79 10.72 -7.87 -0.90
CA SER A 79 10.50 -7.37 -2.26
C SER A 79 9.61 -8.29 -3.08
N HIS A 80 9.75 -9.62 -2.92
CA HIS A 80 8.88 -10.59 -3.58
C HIS A 80 7.43 -10.48 -3.09
N ILE A 81 7.23 -10.33 -1.77
CA ILE A 81 5.88 -10.14 -1.21
C ILE A 81 5.27 -8.84 -1.72
N ALA A 82 6.00 -7.73 -1.67
CA ALA A 82 5.52 -6.43 -2.16
C ALA A 82 5.16 -6.49 -3.65
N GLY A 83 6.03 -7.11 -4.47
CA GLY A 83 5.77 -7.32 -5.91
C GLY A 83 4.57 -8.21 -6.18
N ALA A 84 4.39 -9.29 -5.42
CA ALA A 84 3.24 -10.18 -5.55
C ALA A 84 1.93 -9.48 -5.19
N ILE A 85 1.92 -8.69 -4.10
CA ILE A 85 0.76 -7.89 -3.69
C ILE A 85 0.43 -6.87 -4.78
N ALA A 86 1.42 -6.12 -5.27
CA ALA A 86 1.20 -5.12 -6.32
C ALA A 86 0.66 -5.77 -7.61
N GLY A 87 1.25 -6.89 -8.05
CA GLY A 87 0.76 -7.65 -9.22
C GLY A 87 -0.66 -8.17 -9.04
N PHE A 88 -1.00 -8.66 -7.84
CA PHE A 88 -2.33 -9.10 -7.49
C PHE A 88 -3.37 -7.97 -7.58
N LEU A 89 -3.06 -6.78 -7.09
CA LEU A 89 -3.95 -5.61 -7.11
C LEU A 89 -4.11 -5.07 -8.53
N LEU A 90 -3.01 -4.91 -9.27
CA LEU A 90 -3.02 -4.48 -10.68
C LEU A 90 -3.82 -5.44 -11.56
N GLY A 91 -3.67 -6.75 -11.37
CA GLY A 91 -4.43 -7.76 -12.10
C GLY A 91 -5.95 -7.70 -11.86
N ARG A 92 -6.40 -6.97 -10.84
CA ARG A 92 -7.81 -6.67 -10.54
C ARG A 92 -8.28 -5.30 -11.01
N GLY A 93 -7.43 -4.59 -11.75
CA GLY A 93 -7.74 -3.25 -12.25
C GLY A 93 -7.67 -2.15 -11.18
N ILE A 94 -7.05 -2.44 -10.02
CA ILE A 94 -6.84 -1.44 -8.97
C ILE A 94 -5.59 -0.65 -9.30
N SER A 95 -5.71 0.67 -9.43
CA SER A 95 -4.58 1.57 -9.66
C SER A 95 -3.64 1.52 -8.46
N THR A 96 -2.45 0.91 -8.65
CA THR A 96 -1.54 0.61 -7.55
C THR A 96 -0.21 1.33 -7.71
N CYS A 97 0.27 1.97 -6.65
CA CYS A 97 1.62 2.55 -6.58
C CYS A 97 2.50 1.80 -5.57
N LEU A 98 3.80 1.75 -5.87
CA LEU A 98 4.82 1.29 -4.93
C LEU A 98 5.48 2.52 -4.31
N LEU A 99 5.46 2.62 -2.98
CA LEU A 99 5.97 3.76 -2.23
C LEU A 99 7.20 3.37 -1.41
N LEU A 100 8.26 4.19 -1.49
CA LEU A 100 9.46 3.98 -0.69
C LEU A 100 9.20 4.28 0.80
N PRO A 101 9.87 3.58 1.74
CA PRO A 101 9.71 3.80 3.18
C PRO A 101 9.97 5.25 3.61
N THR A 102 10.91 5.95 2.94
CA THR A 102 11.23 7.36 3.18
C THR A 102 10.03 8.27 3.01
N MET A 103 9.14 7.96 2.08
CA MET A 103 7.94 8.76 1.80
C MET A 103 6.97 8.79 2.99
N LYS A 104 6.94 7.74 3.82
CA LYS A 104 6.15 7.72 5.06
C LYS A 104 6.72 8.62 6.15
N GLY A 105 8.06 8.65 6.25
CA GLY A 105 8.77 9.40 7.30
C GLY A 105 8.80 10.92 7.05
N GLU A 106 8.86 11.35 5.81
CA GLU A 106 8.91 12.77 5.43
C GLU A 106 7.56 13.48 5.64
N ARG A 107 6.46 12.74 5.65
CA ARG A 107 5.12 13.29 5.86
C ARG A 107 4.66 13.07 7.29
N ARG A 108 4.42 14.14 8.04
CA ARG A 108 3.85 14.09 9.39
C ARG A 108 2.35 13.75 9.36
N ILE A 109 2.01 12.55 8.88
CA ILE A 109 0.63 12.07 8.84
C ILE A 109 0.20 11.72 10.26
N LYS A 110 -0.82 12.41 10.77
CA LYS A 110 -1.38 12.17 12.10
C LYS A 110 -2.23 10.89 12.06
N ILE A 111 -1.90 9.94 12.94
CA ILE A 111 -2.71 8.74 13.13
C ILE A 111 -3.98 9.12 13.89
N PRO A 112 -5.18 8.82 13.38
CA PRO A 112 -6.42 9.12 14.07
C PRO A 112 -6.54 8.29 15.35
N ARG A 113 -7.10 8.91 16.39
CA ARG A 113 -7.45 8.20 17.63
C ARG A 113 -8.79 7.49 17.43
N VAL A 114 -8.73 6.20 17.17
CA VAL A 114 -9.92 5.35 17.04
C VAL A 114 -9.93 4.37 18.19
N GLY A 115 -10.82 4.43 19.11
CA GLY A 115 -11.17 3.51 20.20
C GLY A 115 -10.19 2.42 20.67
N ARG A 116 -9.16 2.06 19.88
CA ARG A 116 -8.10 1.09 20.18
C ARG A 116 -6.73 1.60 19.70
N SER A 117 -5.66 1.06 20.26
CA SER A 117 -4.31 1.32 19.75
C SER A 117 -4.05 0.51 18.47
N TRP A 118 -3.41 1.13 17.49
CA TRP A 118 -2.96 0.47 16.26
C TRP A 118 -1.53 -0.04 16.43
N SER A 119 -1.24 -1.19 15.84
CA SER A 119 0.12 -1.69 15.67
C SER A 119 0.93 -0.77 14.74
N GLU A 120 2.26 -0.89 14.73
CA GLU A 120 3.10 -0.10 13.81
C GLU A 120 2.77 -0.44 12.35
N HIS A 121 2.53 -1.71 12.03
CA HIS A 121 2.13 -2.14 10.68
C HIS A 121 0.81 -1.51 10.20
N GLU A 122 -0.19 -1.38 11.08
CA GLU A 122 -1.45 -0.69 10.75
C GLU A 122 -1.23 0.80 10.52
N LYS A 123 -0.39 1.43 11.36
CA LYS A 123 -0.03 2.85 11.20
C LYS A 123 0.70 3.11 9.89
N ASP A 124 1.61 2.23 9.52
CA ASP A 124 2.36 2.34 8.28
C ASP A 124 1.46 2.11 7.07
N ALA A 125 0.60 1.11 7.10
CA ALA A 125 -0.41 0.91 6.06
C ALA A 125 -1.37 2.10 5.93
N PHE A 126 -1.79 2.71 7.04
CA PHE A 126 -2.61 3.92 7.03
C PHE A 126 -1.88 5.11 6.38
N ARG A 127 -0.59 5.32 6.70
CA ARG A 127 0.23 6.37 6.07
C ARG A 127 0.31 6.17 4.56
N LEU A 128 0.54 4.94 4.11
CA LEU A 128 0.57 4.59 2.68
C LEU A 128 -0.78 4.89 2.00
N ALA A 129 -1.88 4.47 2.60
CA ALA A 129 -3.22 4.73 2.08
C ALA A 129 -3.53 6.24 2.00
N THR A 130 -3.09 7.02 3.01
CA THR A 130 -3.27 8.48 3.01
C THR A 130 -2.49 9.14 1.87
N ILE A 131 -1.24 8.72 1.64
CA ILE A 131 -0.43 9.22 0.53
C ILE A 131 -1.09 8.90 -0.83
N ALA A 132 -1.59 7.68 -0.99
CA ALA A 132 -2.29 7.27 -2.20
C ALA A 132 -3.60 8.04 -2.41
N HIS A 133 -4.34 8.32 -1.34
CA HIS A 133 -5.56 9.12 -1.39
C HIS A 133 -5.28 10.56 -1.87
N GLU A 134 -4.30 11.24 -1.25
CA GLU A 134 -3.88 12.58 -1.65
C GLU A 134 -3.39 12.64 -3.11
N TYR A 135 -2.69 11.59 -3.55
CA TYR A 135 -2.24 11.46 -4.93
C TYR A 135 -3.41 11.32 -5.90
N ALA A 136 -4.36 10.45 -5.59
CA ALA A 136 -5.55 10.21 -6.41
C ALA A 136 -6.44 11.46 -6.52
N GLU A 137 -6.61 12.20 -5.41
CA GLU A 137 -7.32 13.50 -5.42
C GLU A 137 -6.60 14.53 -6.29
N GLY A 138 -5.27 14.62 -6.21
CA GLY A 138 -4.48 15.50 -7.05
C GLY A 138 -4.60 15.18 -8.54
N LEU A 139 -4.70 13.92 -8.93
CA LEU A 139 -4.95 13.49 -10.30
C LEU A 139 -6.34 13.90 -10.76
N ALA A 140 -7.37 13.68 -9.94
CA ALA A 140 -8.75 14.01 -10.25
C ALA A 140 -8.96 15.53 -10.43
N ALA A 141 -8.24 16.35 -9.65
CA ALA A 141 -8.27 17.81 -9.72
C ALA A 141 -7.46 18.41 -10.89
N GLY A 142 -6.82 17.60 -11.73
CA GLY A 142 -5.92 18.08 -12.78
C GLY A 142 -4.68 18.80 -12.26
N ALA A 143 -4.44 18.73 -10.96
CA ALA A 143 -3.34 19.41 -10.29
C ALA A 143 -2.03 18.63 -10.46
N GLY A 144 -1.31 18.84 -11.55
CA GLY A 144 0.07 18.36 -11.72
C GLY A 144 1.07 18.85 -10.64
N SER A 145 0.57 19.51 -9.59
CA SER A 145 1.36 20.09 -8.50
C SER A 145 1.75 19.08 -7.41
N SER A 146 0.95 18.04 -7.15
CA SER A 146 1.29 17.02 -6.15
C SER A 146 2.51 16.18 -6.55
N LEU A 147 2.68 15.92 -7.85
CA LEU A 147 3.87 15.25 -8.39
C LEU A 147 5.15 16.12 -8.33
N ARG A 148 5.01 17.45 -8.26
CA ARG A 148 6.17 18.36 -8.17
C ARG A 148 6.87 18.27 -6.80
N LYS A 149 6.19 17.77 -5.77
CA LYS A 149 6.76 17.58 -4.43
C LYS A 149 7.54 16.26 -4.30
N LEU A 150 7.46 15.38 -5.30
CA LEU A 150 8.24 14.16 -5.34
C LEU A 150 9.61 14.45 -6.00
N SER A 151 10.68 13.89 -5.43
CA SER A 151 12.00 13.92 -6.05
C SER A 151 11.97 13.21 -7.41
N ALA A 152 12.94 13.52 -8.28
CA ALA A 152 13.03 12.88 -9.60
C ALA A 152 13.18 11.34 -9.50
N VAL A 153 13.77 10.84 -8.40
CA VAL A 153 13.93 9.41 -8.12
C VAL A 153 12.60 8.80 -7.73
N GLU A 154 11.83 9.44 -6.86
CA GLU A 154 10.51 8.96 -6.42
C GLU A 154 9.51 8.87 -7.57
N ARG A 155 9.57 9.81 -8.54
CA ARG A 155 8.71 9.78 -9.74
C ARG A 155 8.96 8.58 -10.65
N ARG A 156 10.15 7.99 -10.65
CA ARG A 156 10.50 6.82 -11.48
C ARG A 156 9.91 5.51 -10.96
N PHE A 157 9.54 5.44 -9.68
CA PHE A 157 9.00 4.23 -9.03
C PHE A 157 7.48 4.26 -8.85
N ILE A 158 6.81 5.36 -9.23
CA ILE A 158 5.35 5.39 -9.27
C ILE A 158 4.92 4.81 -10.60
N ILE A 159 4.33 3.63 -10.57
CA ILE A 159 3.59 3.11 -11.72
C ILE A 159 2.36 4.01 -11.86
N ALA A 160 2.36 4.87 -12.88
CA ALA A 160 1.23 5.75 -13.13
C ALA A 160 -0.04 4.92 -13.23
N PRO A 161 -1.11 5.28 -12.49
CA PRO A 161 -2.37 4.56 -12.60
C PRO A 161 -2.84 4.63 -14.05
N THR A 162 -3.20 3.48 -14.59
CA THR A 162 -3.92 3.45 -15.88
C THR A 162 -5.22 4.21 -15.68
N PRO A 163 -5.52 5.24 -16.47
CA PRO A 163 -6.77 5.97 -16.33
C PRO A 163 -7.93 4.97 -16.41
N ALA A 164 -8.84 5.04 -15.45
CA ALA A 164 -10.03 4.19 -15.44
C ALA A 164 -10.69 4.29 -16.82
N ARG A 165 -10.85 3.15 -17.52
CA ARG A 165 -11.58 3.13 -18.79
C ARG A 165 -12.95 3.71 -18.53
N GLY A 166 -13.20 4.91 -19.11
CA GLY A 166 -14.50 5.52 -19.06
C GLY A 166 -15.54 4.50 -19.47
N LYS A 167 -16.56 4.33 -18.65
CA LYS A 167 -17.75 3.55 -19.03
C LYS A 167 -18.32 4.20 -20.27
N ARG A 168 -18.23 3.51 -21.43
CA ARG A 168 -19.09 3.78 -22.59
C ARG A 168 -20.44 3.15 -22.33
#